data_b6a7d9036964a25114895a9404b49544
#
_entry.id   b6a7d9036964a25114895a9404b49544
#
_cell.length_a   1.000
_cell.length_b   1.000
_cell.length_c   1.000
_cell.angle_alpha   90.00
_cell.angle_beta   90.00
_cell.angle_gamma   90.00
#
_symmetry.space_group_name_H-M   'P 1'
#
loop_
_entity.id
_entity.type
_entity.pdbx_description
1 polymer ?
#
loop_
_entity_poly.entity_id
_entity_poly.type
_entity_poly.pdbx_seq_one_letter_code
_entity_poly.pdbx_strand_id
1 'polypeptide(L)'
;HVSIIHTAHTVLECSRLIYESISIDEVTTHDVISFHDTETVEEVSNRLAKTRFRTYPVLNDNNQVIAAISRYHLFHYDKKKFILVDHNEEAQTVNDIEFGEIVEIVDHHRMGGLETMNPINIIERTVGSTSTIITGLYRQNGIALTKEMAGLLLGGLISDTLCLRSPTTTD
;
A
#
# COMPACT_ATOMS: atom_id res chain seq x y z
N HIS A 1 48.01 -9.05 -7.22
CA HIS A 1 49.12 -8.15 -6.86
C HIS A 1 49.72 -8.57 -5.52
N VAL A 2 51.02 -8.75 -5.46
CA VAL A 2 51.73 -9.03 -4.21
C VAL A 2 52.44 -7.73 -3.81
N SER A 3 52.04 -7.18 -2.67
CA SER A 3 52.69 -5.98 -2.09
C SER A 3 53.73 -6.40 -1.09
N ILE A 4 54.95 -5.82 -1.16
CA ILE A 4 56.05 -6.09 -0.27
C ILE A 4 56.06 -5.03 0.85
N ILE A 5 55.83 -5.47 2.09
CA ILE A 5 55.90 -4.63 3.27
C ILE A 5 57.24 -4.81 3.93
N HIS A 6 58.00 -3.76 4.07
CA HIS A 6 59.33 -3.76 4.73
C HIS A 6 59.17 -3.38 6.21
N THR A 7 60.01 -3.95 7.06
CA THR A 7 59.99 -3.70 8.51
C THR A 7 60.25 -2.23 8.93
N ALA A 8 60.70 -1.38 7.99
CA ALA A 8 60.87 0.04 8.22
C ALA A 8 59.56 0.87 8.12
N HIS A 9 58.44 0.26 7.64
CA HIS A 9 57.16 0.96 7.55
C HIS A 9 56.47 1.00 8.90
N THR A 10 55.91 2.15 9.24
CA THR A 10 55.05 2.28 10.41
C THR A 10 53.71 1.52 10.17
N VAL A 11 53.00 1.17 11.25
CA VAL A 11 51.68 0.52 11.16
C VAL A 11 50.72 1.38 10.31
N LEU A 12 50.80 2.69 10.42
CA LEU A 12 49.94 3.63 9.63
C LEU A 12 50.28 3.58 8.15
N GLU A 13 51.56 3.58 7.79
CA GLU A 13 52.01 3.47 6.41
C GLU A 13 51.66 2.11 5.80
N CYS A 14 51.81 1.03 6.56
CA CYS A 14 51.36 -0.30 6.12
C CYS A 14 49.86 -0.36 5.88
N SER A 15 49.05 0.20 6.79
CA SER A 15 47.60 0.30 6.61
C SER A 15 47.21 1.09 5.36
N ARG A 16 47.88 2.21 5.15
CA ARG A 16 47.66 3.05 3.98
C ARG A 16 48.02 2.35 2.66
N LEU A 17 49.17 1.68 2.61
CA LEU A 17 49.59 0.89 1.45
C LEU A 17 48.59 -0.22 1.10
N ILE A 18 48.03 -0.88 2.11
CA ILE A 18 47.02 -1.93 1.91
C ILE A 18 45.74 -1.29 1.29
N TYR A 19 45.21 -0.23 1.89
CA TYR A 19 43.97 0.40 1.40
C TYR A 19 44.17 1.03 0.02
N GLU A 20 45.30 1.67 -0.27
CA GLU A 20 45.57 2.29 -1.56
C GLU A 20 45.89 1.29 -2.67
N SER A 21 46.21 0.03 -2.33
CA SER A 21 46.48 -1.04 -3.31
C SER A 21 45.24 -1.80 -3.76
N ILE A 22 44.14 -1.71 -3.03
CA ILE A 22 42.87 -2.38 -3.36
C ILE A 22 41.99 -1.43 -4.17
N SER A 23 41.72 -1.79 -5.41
CA SER A 23 40.79 -1.02 -6.23
C SER A 23 39.34 -1.22 -5.76
N ILE A 24 38.50 -0.23 -6.00
CA ILE A 24 37.06 -0.36 -5.71
C ILE A 24 36.43 -1.52 -6.48
N ASP A 25 36.93 -1.81 -7.66
CA ASP A 25 36.47 -2.91 -8.49
C ASP A 25 36.68 -4.29 -7.82
N GLU A 26 37.79 -4.46 -7.08
CA GLU A 26 38.09 -5.70 -6.36
C GLU A 26 37.15 -5.98 -5.19
N VAL A 27 36.45 -4.96 -4.67
CA VAL A 27 35.52 -5.08 -3.54
C VAL A 27 34.06 -4.84 -3.92
N THR A 28 33.82 -4.52 -5.19
CA THR A 28 32.47 -4.25 -5.71
C THR A 28 31.75 -5.56 -6.03
N THR A 29 30.45 -5.60 -5.79
CA THR A 29 29.58 -6.67 -6.25
C THR A 29 29.20 -6.42 -7.70
N HIS A 30 29.63 -7.27 -8.61
CA HIS A 30 29.34 -7.15 -10.05
C HIS A 30 28.00 -7.74 -10.43
N ASP A 31 27.56 -8.78 -9.74
CA ASP A 31 26.23 -9.38 -9.90
C ASP A 31 25.20 -8.68 -9.04
N VAL A 32 24.80 -7.50 -9.48
CA VAL A 32 23.91 -6.60 -8.73
C VAL A 32 22.46 -6.97 -9.01
N ILE A 33 21.70 -7.27 -7.96
CA ILE A 33 20.25 -7.41 -8.04
C ILE A 33 19.65 -6.01 -8.12
N SER A 34 18.90 -5.75 -9.19
CA SER A 34 18.17 -4.51 -9.41
C SER A 34 16.68 -4.76 -9.60
N PHE A 35 15.90 -3.70 -9.48
CA PHE A 35 14.45 -3.66 -9.71
C PHE A 35 14.11 -2.61 -10.75
N HIS A 36 12.98 -2.78 -11.43
CA HIS A 36 12.43 -1.77 -12.32
C HIS A 36 11.40 -0.90 -11.58
N ASP A 37 11.29 0.35 -11.95
CA ASP A 37 10.30 1.29 -11.39
C ASP A 37 8.84 0.90 -11.69
N THR A 38 8.63 0.01 -12.64
CA THR A 38 7.33 -0.57 -13.00
C THR A 38 6.97 -1.84 -12.22
N GLU A 39 7.92 -2.44 -11.47
CA GLU A 39 7.64 -3.62 -10.64
C GLU A 39 6.74 -3.26 -9.44
N THR A 40 5.84 -4.16 -9.09
CA THR A 40 4.94 -3.96 -7.93
C THR A 40 5.65 -4.15 -6.60
N VAL A 41 5.09 -3.59 -5.52
CA VAL A 41 5.61 -3.79 -4.15
C VAL A 41 5.63 -5.27 -3.79
N GLU A 42 4.66 -6.05 -4.22
CA GLU A 42 4.59 -7.50 -3.99
C GLU A 42 5.75 -8.24 -4.65
N GLU A 43 5.97 -8.02 -5.95
CA GLU A 43 7.07 -8.65 -6.71
C GLU A 43 8.42 -8.32 -6.08
N VAL A 44 8.65 -7.05 -5.75
CA VAL A 44 9.88 -6.59 -5.10
C VAL A 44 10.03 -7.22 -3.71
N SER A 45 8.97 -7.28 -2.90
CA SER A 45 8.98 -7.90 -1.57
C SER A 45 9.38 -9.37 -1.62
N ASN A 46 8.78 -10.14 -2.55
CA ASN A 46 9.06 -11.56 -2.73
C ASN A 46 10.51 -11.83 -3.15
N ARG A 47 11.11 -10.94 -3.95
CA ARG A 47 12.52 -11.03 -4.34
C ARG A 47 13.45 -10.61 -3.22
N LEU A 48 13.14 -9.52 -2.49
CA LEU A 48 13.93 -9.03 -1.36
C LEU A 48 14.01 -10.03 -0.20
N ALA A 49 12.95 -10.81 0.03
CA ALA A 49 12.94 -11.85 1.07
C ALA A 49 14.01 -12.92 0.84
N LYS A 50 14.41 -13.17 -0.40
CA LYS A 50 15.38 -14.20 -0.80
C LYS A 50 16.84 -13.69 -0.86
N THR A 51 17.09 -12.42 -0.54
CA THR A 51 18.38 -11.76 -0.72
C THR A 51 18.91 -11.23 0.61
N ARG A 52 20.22 -10.87 0.67
CA ARG A 52 20.88 -10.38 1.90
C ARG A 52 21.38 -8.95 1.82
N PHE A 53 21.25 -8.30 0.67
CA PHE A 53 21.68 -6.91 0.53
C PHE A 53 20.76 -5.96 1.30
N ARG A 54 21.27 -4.82 1.68
CA ARG A 54 20.51 -3.79 2.39
C ARG A 54 19.78 -2.84 1.46
N THR A 55 20.40 -2.56 0.31
CA THR A 55 19.92 -1.56 -0.66
C THR A 55 20.12 -2.10 -2.06
N TYR A 56 19.19 -1.79 -2.94
CA TYR A 56 19.13 -2.28 -4.32
C TYR A 56 18.85 -1.10 -5.25
N PRO A 57 19.52 -0.99 -6.39
CA PRO A 57 19.23 0.03 -7.38
C PRO A 57 17.87 -0.22 -8.04
N VAL A 58 17.17 0.87 -8.34
CA VAL A 58 15.96 0.88 -9.16
C VAL A 58 16.28 1.49 -10.51
N LEU A 59 15.92 0.81 -11.57
CA LEU A 59 16.21 1.16 -12.94
C LEU A 59 14.94 1.64 -13.66
N ASN A 60 15.12 2.55 -14.61
CA ASN A 60 14.10 2.90 -15.59
C ASN A 60 14.20 2.01 -16.85
N ASP A 61 13.32 2.23 -17.82
CA ASP A 61 13.29 1.50 -19.10
C ASP A 61 14.61 1.59 -19.92
N ASN A 62 15.43 2.59 -19.66
CA ASN A 62 16.74 2.77 -20.30
C ASN A 62 17.88 2.11 -19.51
N ASN A 63 17.59 1.28 -18.51
CA ASN A 63 18.55 0.66 -17.60
C ASN A 63 19.42 1.68 -16.82
N GLN A 64 18.92 2.89 -16.59
CA GLN A 64 19.60 3.89 -15.79
C GLN A 64 19.12 3.80 -14.34
N VAL A 65 20.06 3.89 -13.39
CA VAL A 65 19.73 3.95 -11.96
C VAL A 65 19.07 5.29 -11.65
N ILE A 66 17.81 5.24 -11.22
CA ILE A 66 17.00 6.43 -10.88
C ILE A 66 16.72 6.55 -9.39
N ALA A 67 16.79 5.44 -8.65
CA ALA A 67 16.50 5.39 -7.22
C ALA A 67 17.20 4.20 -6.56
N ALA A 68 17.00 4.05 -5.26
CA ALA A 68 17.40 2.89 -4.49
C ALA A 68 16.27 2.46 -3.55
N ILE A 69 16.04 1.15 -3.44
CA ILE A 69 15.04 0.58 -2.55
C ILE A 69 15.70 -0.31 -1.48
N SER A 70 15.11 -0.36 -0.32
CA SER A 70 15.50 -1.23 0.79
C SER A 70 14.26 -1.86 1.43
N ARG A 71 14.44 -2.86 2.30
CA ARG A 71 13.32 -3.43 3.08
C ARG A 71 12.56 -2.38 3.89
N TYR A 72 13.24 -1.34 4.36
CA TYR A 72 12.61 -0.24 5.10
C TYR A 72 11.48 0.40 4.29
N HIS A 73 11.69 0.66 3.00
CA HIS A 73 10.69 1.30 2.13
C HIS A 73 9.43 0.44 1.94
N LEU A 74 9.55 -0.90 2.02
CA LEU A 74 8.40 -1.80 1.91
C LEU A 74 7.43 -1.73 3.10
N PHE A 75 7.89 -1.19 4.24
CA PHE A 75 7.06 -1.01 5.44
C PHE A 75 6.64 0.44 5.65
N HIS A 76 7.21 1.38 4.90
CA HIS A 76 7.05 2.82 5.10
C HIS A 76 6.68 3.52 3.78
N TYR A 77 5.69 3.01 3.08
CA TYR A 77 5.11 3.67 1.91
C TYR A 77 3.72 4.22 2.22
N ASP A 78 3.30 5.24 1.49
CA ASP A 78 1.95 5.79 1.60
C ASP A 78 0.96 4.77 1.03
N LYS A 79 0.22 4.10 1.92
CA LYS A 79 -0.81 3.15 1.55
C LYS A 79 -1.95 3.85 0.82
N LYS A 80 -2.51 3.20 -0.19
CA LYS A 80 -3.75 3.67 -0.82
C LYS A 80 -4.88 3.65 0.21
N LYS A 81 -5.64 4.76 0.28
CA LYS A 81 -6.76 4.90 1.20
C LYS A 81 -8.06 4.42 0.56
N PHE A 82 -8.84 3.68 1.34
CA PHE A 82 -10.10 3.11 0.90
C PHE A 82 -11.24 3.54 1.83
N ILE A 83 -12.38 3.81 1.23
CA ILE A 83 -13.67 3.93 1.92
C ILE A 83 -14.47 2.71 1.48
N LEU A 84 -14.89 1.87 2.43
CA LEU A 84 -15.76 0.74 2.14
C LEU A 84 -17.21 1.22 2.15
N VAL A 85 -17.96 0.86 1.13
CA VAL A 85 -19.36 1.23 1.00
C VAL A 85 -20.18 -0.03 0.76
N ASP A 86 -21.23 -0.23 1.55
CA ASP A 86 -22.17 -1.34 1.44
C ASP A 86 -21.58 -2.70 1.81
N HIS A 87 -20.47 -2.73 2.51
CA HIS A 87 -19.87 -3.94 3.10
C HIS A 87 -18.85 -3.57 4.19
N ASN A 88 -18.66 -4.47 5.15
CA ASN A 88 -17.71 -4.33 6.25
C ASN A 88 -17.04 -5.65 6.65
N GLU A 89 -17.05 -6.65 5.78
CA GLU A 89 -16.40 -7.95 5.97
C GLU A 89 -15.24 -8.11 4.99
N GLU A 90 -14.10 -8.64 5.44
CA GLU A 90 -12.90 -8.84 4.62
C GLU A 90 -13.20 -9.71 3.38
N ALA A 91 -14.02 -10.76 3.54
CA ALA A 91 -14.39 -11.64 2.44
C ALA A 91 -15.19 -10.97 1.30
N GLN A 92 -15.71 -9.77 1.54
CA GLN A 92 -16.46 -8.99 0.56
C GLN A 92 -15.63 -7.87 -0.07
N THR A 93 -14.42 -7.64 0.43
CA THR A 93 -13.52 -6.62 -0.10
C THR A 93 -12.74 -7.13 -1.32
N VAL A 94 -12.01 -6.24 -1.94
CA VAL A 94 -11.04 -6.62 -2.98
C VAL A 94 -9.89 -7.41 -2.39
N ASN A 95 -9.27 -8.27 -3.19
CA ASN A 95 -8.05 -8.96 -2.80
C ASN A 95 -6.98 -7.95 -2.39
N ASP A 96 -6.12 -8.35 -1.47
CA ASP A 96 -4.97 -7.56 -1.02
C ASP A 96 -5.34 -6.24 -0.32
N ILE A 97 -6.56 -6.11 0.22
CA ILE A 97 -7.01 -4.92 0.97
C ILE A 97 -6.10 -4.61 2.17
N GLU A 98 -5.44 -5.61 2.73
CA GLU A 98 -4.48 -5.48 3.84
C GLU A 98 -3.25 -4.63 3.49
N PHE A 99 -2.90 -4.51 2.20
CA PHE A 99 -1.85 -3.59 1.72
C PHE A 99 -2.33 -2.15 1.60
N GLY A 100 -3.63 -1.90 1.74
CA GLY A 100 -4.25 -0.58 1.78
C GLY A 100 -4.42 -0.05 3.20
N GLU A 101 -5.05 1.11 3.30
CA GLU A 101 -5.50 1.74 4.54
C GLU A 101 -7.00 2.02 4.42
N ILE A 102 -7.82 1.31 5.19
CA ILE A 102 -9.24 1.62 5.29
C ILE A 102 -9.36 2.84 6.19
N VAL A 103 -9.98 3.89 5.70
CA VAL A 103 -10.15 5.16 6.43
C VAL A 103 -11.59 5.40 6.88
N GLU A 104 -12.56 4.80 6.19
CA GLU A 104 -13.98 4.95 6.51
C GLU A 104 -14.78 3.74 6.04
N ILE A 105 -15.87 3.43 6.76
CA ILE A 105 -16.88 2.45 6.37
C ILE A 105 -18.25 3.13 6.41
N VAL A 106 -19.04 2.96 5.35
CA VAL A 106 -20.43 3.42 5.27
C VAL A 106 -21.30 2.21 4.92
N ASP A 107 -22.07 1.72 5.88
CA ASP A 107 -22.78 0.44 5.72
C ASP A 107 -24.07 0.39 6.51
N HIS A 108 -24.95 -0.55 6.13
CA HIS A 108 -26.21 -0.85 6.80
C HIS A 108 -26.33 -2.31 7.23
N HIS A 109 -25.34 -3.14 6.94
CA HIS A 109 -25.32 -4.53 7.35
C HIS A 109 -24.87 -4.68 8.80
N ARG A 110 -25.02 -5.89 9.37
CA ARG A 110 -24.41 -6.21 10.65
C ARG A 110 -22.90 -6.00 10.59
N MET A 111 -22.31 -5.59 11.70
CA MET A 111 -20.85 -5.50 11.79
C MET A 111 -20.19 -6.86 11.55
N GLY A 112 -19.30 -6.91 10.58
CA GLY A 112 -18.42 -8.04 10.30
C GLY A 112 -17.18 -8.04 11.19
N GLY A 113 -16.24 -8.91 10.88
CA GLY A 113 -14.99 -9.08 11.62
C GLY A 113 -13.80 -8.32 11.01
N LEU A 114 -14.03 -7.20 10.33
CA LEU A 114 -12.94 -6.42 9.73
C LEU A 114 -12.08 -5.76 10.82
N GLU A 115 -10.78 -6.02 10.77
CA GLU A 115 -9.81 -5.40 11.68
C GLU A 115 -9.07 -4.26 10.96
N THR A 116 -8.85 -3.16 11.67
CA THR A 116 -8.08 -2.01 11.17
C THR A 116 -6.95 -1.67 12.13
N MET A 117 -5.80 -1.27 11.59
CA MET A 117 -4.63 -0.89 12.40
C MET A 117 -4.81 0.46 13.10
N ASN A 118 -5.59 1.37 12.52
CA ASN A 118 -5.84 2.71 13.03
C ASN A 118 -7.33 2.88 13.33
N PRO A 119 -7.72 3.78 14.24
CA PRO A 119 -9.10 4.19 14.39
C PRO A 119 -9.63 4.77 13.07
N ILE A 120 -10.83 4.35 12.67
CA ILE A 120 -11.48 4.79 11.44
C ILE A 120 -12.86 5.38 11.74
N ASN A 121 -13.41 6.12 10.78
CA ASN A 121 -14.80 6.57 10.84
C ASN A 121 -15.73 5.43 10.37
N ILE A 122 -16.76 5.11 11.15
CA ILE A 122 -17.77 4.13 10.79
C ILE A 122 -19.14 4.79 10.84
N ILE A 123 -19.81 4.83 9.69
CA ILE A 123 -21.19 5.32 9.55
C ILE A 123 -22.07 4.11 9.29
N GLU A 124 -22.62 3.56 10.35
CA GLU A 124 -23.55 2.43 10.30
C GLU A 124 -24.92 2.86 10.78
N ARG A 125 -25.96 2.47 10.06
CA ARG A 125 -27.34 2.74 10.43
C ARG A 125 -28.23 1.55 10.09
N THR A 126 -29.17 1.24 10.96
CA THR A 126 -30.19 0.21 10.72
C THR A 126 -31.24 0.78 9.75
N VAL A 127 -30.96 0.69 8.47
CA VAL A 127 -31.83 1.13 7.37
C VAL A 127 -31.87 0.05 6.29
N GLY A 128 -32.77 0.17 5.35
CA GLY A 128 -32.97 -0.85 4.30
C GLY A 128 -31.93 -0.81 3.17
N SER A 129 -31.08 0.21 3.10
CA SER A 129 -30.07 0.37 2.05
C SER A 129 -29.01 1.39 2.45
N THR A 130 -27.76 1.17 2.09
CA THR A 130 -26.67 2.16 2.22
C THR A 130 -26.97 3.42 1.40
N SER A 131 -27.74 3.33 0.33
CA SER A 131 -28.19 4.51 -0.44
C SER A 131 -29.01 5.48 0.42
N THR A 132 -29.73 5.02 1.43
CA THR A 132 -30.43 5.87 2.40
C THR A 132 -29.43 6.67 3.25
N ILE A 133 -28.36 6.03 3.70
CA ILE A 133 -27.29 6.68 4.47
C ILE A 133 -26.62 7.76 3.63
N ILE A 134 -26.22 7.43 2.40
CA ILE A 134 -25.57 8.36 1.47
C ILE A 134 -26.48 9.56 1.19
N THR A 135 -27.78 9.34 0.92
CA THR A 135 -28.74 10.43 0.73
C THR A 135 -28.81 11.34 1.97
N GLY A 136 -28.79 10.73 3.17
CA GLY A 136 -28.75 11.46 4.43
C GLY A 136 -27.50 12.33 4.58
N LEU A 137 -26.32 11.81 4.18
CA LEU A 137 -25.04 12.53 4.22
C LEU A 137 -25.07 13.74 3.27
N TYR A 138 -25.58 13.60 2.04
CA TYR A 138 -25.78 14.73 1.12
C TYR A 138 -26.62 15.83 1.76
N ARG A 139 -27.76 15.45 2.36
CA ARG A 139 -28.66 16.39 3.04
C ARG A 139 -28.01 17.07 4.23
N GLN A 140 -27.31 16.31 5.08
CA GLN A 140 -26.65 16.85 6.28
C GLN A 140 -25.56 17.87 5.95
N ASN A 141 -24.85 17.66 4.82
CA ASN A 141 -23.82 18.57 4.35
C ASN A 141 -24.32 19.68 3.42
N GLY A 142 -25.64 19.80 3.21
CA GLY A 142 -26.22 20.82 2.35
C GLY A 142 -25.85 20.68 0.86
N ILE A 143 -25.44 19.48 0.42
CA ILE A 143 -25.04 19.21 -0.94
C ILE A 143 -26.26 18.75 -1.74
N ALA A 144 -26.57 19.45 -2.83
CA ALA A 144 -27.67 19.07 -3.71
C ALA A 144 -27.32 17.83 -4.53
N LEU A 145 -28.23 16.85 -4.58
CA LEU A 145 -28.10 15.71 -5.47
C LEU A 145 -28.39 16.12 -6.92
N THR A 146 -27.57 15.66 -7.86
CA THR A 146 -27.92 15.75 -9.30
C THR A 146 -29.02 14.72 -9.62
N LYS A 147 -29.67 14.87 -10.76
CA LYS A 147 -30.72 13.92 -11.20
C LYS A 147 -30.15 12.51 -11.40
N GLU A 148 -28.95 12.41 -11.93
CA GLU A 148 -28.24 11.16 -12.20
C GLU A 148 -27.92 10.46 -10.88
N MET A 149 -27.36 11.20 -9.91
CA MET A 149 -27.03 10.65 -8.59
C MET A 149 -28.29 10.23 -7.84
N ALA A 150 -29.34 11.04 -7.86
CA ALA A 150 -30.62 10.70 -7.24
C ALA A 150 -31.23 9.42 -7.87
N GLY A 151 -31.12 9.29 -9.20
CA GLY A 151 -31.56 8.07 -9.90
C GLY A 151 -30.80 6.82 -9.50
N LEU A 152 -29.46 6.90 -9.37
CA LEU A 152 -28.62 5.78 -8.94
C LEU A 152 -28.91 5.39 -7.48
N LEU A 153 -28.99 6.36 -6.57
CA LEU A 153 -29.31 6.10 -5.16
C LEU A 153 -30.71 5.50 -4.99
N LEU A 154 -31.68 5.99 -5.75
CA LEU A 154 -33.04 5.42 -5.75
C LEU A 154 -33.04 3.99 -6.31
N GLY A 155 -32.26 3.72 -7.36
CA GLY A 155 -32.10 2.37 -7.90
C GLY A 155 -31.53 1.38 -6.87
N GLY A 156 -30.47 1.76 -6.16
CA GLY A 156 -29.90 0.95 -5.08
C GLY A 156 -30.91 0.71 -3.95
N LEU A 157 -31.59 1.75 -3.49
CA LEU A 157 -32.61 1.64 -2.45
C LEU A 157 -33.76 0.67 -2.86
N ILE A 158 -34.25 0.77 -4.08
CA ILE A 158 -35.32 -0.12 -4.59
C ILE A 158 -34.83 -1.57 -4.67
N SER A 159 -33.59 -1.77 -5.11
CA SER A 159 -32.97 -3.10 -5.19
C SER A 159 -32.87 -3.76 -3.82
N ASP A 160 -32.25 -3.10 -2.86
CA ASP A 160 -31.97 -3.65 -1.52
C ASP A 160 -33.25 -3.89 -0.73
N THR A 161 -34.24 -3.03 -0.90
CA THR A 161 -35.54 -3.12 -0.21
C THR A 161 -36.56 -3.97 -0.92
N LEU A 162 -36.24 -4.63 -2.03
CA LEU A 162 -37.18 -5.38 -2.86
C LEU A 162 -38.44 -4.56 -3.19
N CYS A 163 -38.23 -3.35 -3.70
CA CYS A 163 -39.29 -2.37 -3.92
C CYS A 163 -40.10 -2.06 -2.64
N LEU A 164 -39.40 -1.78 -1.53
CA LEU A 164 -39.95 -1.45 -0.21
C LEU A 164 -40.77 -2.59 0.43
N ARG A 165 -40.53 -3.84 0.03
CA ARG A 165 -41.21 -5.06 0.55
C ARG A 165 -40.31 -5.86 1.49
N SER A 166 -39.03 -5.53 1.57
CA SER A 166 -38.10 -6.23 2.48
C SER A 166 -38.47 -5.95 3.94
N PRO A 167 -38.35 -6.96 4.84
CA PRO A 167 -38.50 -6.74 6.28
C PRO A 167 -37.45 -5.78 6.87
N THR A 168 -36.36 -5.49 6.12
CA THR A 168 -35.33 -4.51 6.49
C THR A 168 -35.70 -3.09 6.06
N THR A 169 -36.83 -2.90 5.35
CA THR A 169 -37.29 -1.56 4.94
C THR A 169 -37.64 -0.75 6.18
N THR A 170 -37.08 0.44 6.30
CA THR A 170 -37.36 1.42 7.36
C THR A 170 -38.14 2.61 6.79
N ASP A 171 -38.91 3.28 7.64
CA ASP A 171 -39.68 4.49 7.29
C ASP A 171 -38.77 5.70 6.99
#